data_21de8cb1b9c94c752163e29bbc77ef6c
#
_entry.id   21de8cb1b9c94c752163e29bbc77ef6c
#
_cell.length_a   1.000
_cell.length_b   1.000
_cell.length_c   1.000
_cell.angle_alpha   90.00
_cell.angle_beta   90.00
_cell.angle_gamma   90.00
#
_symmetry.space_group_name_H-M   'P 1'
#
loop_
_entity.id
_entity.type
_entity.pdbx_description
1 polymer ?
#
loop_
_entity_poly.entity_id
_entity_poly.type
_entity_poly.pdbx_seq_one_letter_code
_entity_poly.pdbx_strand_id
1 'polypeptide(L)'
;MPTMTNPNPCIGSAVLDNATDGSALFRALGGHYTSPAQAVCEFIDDSLSSIAANGDEVGEVFLRVTDRGELVELSVTDSGSGIADLGAALTISDRSVAQTPYNEHGCGLKSALSHLCGGAEDWSIETRTADDAAADRYRCVSAPYAAVNAHMTERIYAGSGDIPWVTGTIVRLRCPMPRFAQLKPASRRTPADFCQLVDYLAEELRYTYAPLLASGQLILSILRCEQNGHEQLLSLDALEPEWDGDAVELPETKLDLGGGPVTVRCRYGLIIKSKSNAVYYKGNMASSGFEIRLNGRAVAHGLLGAVYGKATHPSGNRFLARVDLLSGDGAALPPTETTKNAFVEADPRTQALYAFLRANVEPPK
;
A
#
# COMPACT_ATOMS: atom_id res chain seq x y z
N MET A 1 11.85 -18.42 40.46
CA MET A 1 12.92 -17.46 40.05
C MET A 1 13.19 -16.60 41.28
N PRO A 2 14.44 -16.45 41.75
CA PRO A 2 14.72 -15.58 42.89
C PRO A 2 14.53 -14.13 42.41
N THR A 3 13.70 -13.39 43.14
CA THR A 3 13.57 -11.93 43.03
C THR A 3 14.89 -11.30 43.42
N MET A 4 15.54 -10.62 42.47
CA MET A 4 16.68 -9.75 42.78
C MET A 4 16.17 -8.62 43.69
N THR A 5 16.40 -8.70 44.97
CA THR A 5 16.24 -7.59 45.87
C THR A 5 17.42 -6.64 45.67
N ASN A 6 17.12 -5.45 45.11
CA ASN A 6 18.11 -4.39 45.01
C ASN A 6 18.55 -3.99 46.40
N PRO A 7 19.87 -4.10 46.76
CA PRO A 7 20.33 -3.86 48.11
C PRO A 7 20.32 -2.39 48.53
N ASN A 8 20.07 -1.46 47.63
CA ASN A 8 20.01 -0.04 47.93
C ASN A 8 18.58 0.44 48.18
N PRO A 9 18.28 1.09 49.31
CA PRO A 9 16.97 1.66 49.55
C PRO A 9 16.67 2.76 48.50
N CYS A 10 15.44 2.78 47.99
CA CYS A 10 14.98 3.88 47.14
C CYS A 10 14.95 5.17 47.96
N ILE A 11 15.77 6.14 47.57
CA ILE A 11 15.92 7.44 48.27
C ILE A 11 15.10 8.56 47.67
N GLY A 12 14.36 8.26 46.55
CA GLY A 12 13.46 9.22 45.94
C GLY A 12 12.70 8.56 44.78
N SER A 13 11.55 9.11 44.43
CA SER A 13 10.77 8.75 43.22
C SER A 13 10.37 10.02 42.53
N ALA A 14 10.38 9.99 41.19
CA ALA A 14 9.87 11.04 40.34
C ALA A 14 8.80 10.46 39.40
N VAL A 15 7.73 11.21 39.19
CA VAL A 15 6.77 10.90 38.14
C VAL A 15 7.33 11.45 36.85
N LEU A 16 7.54 10.58 35.86
CA LEU A 16 7.93 10.98 34.52
C LEU A 16 6.67 11.24 33.71
N ASP A 17 6.55 12.44 33.16
CA ASP A 17 5.51 12.75 32.21
C ASP A 17 5.93 12.24 30.83
N ASN A 18 5.24 11.20 30.34
CA ASN A 18 5.44 10.61 29.02
C ASN A 18 4.45 11.16 28.00
N ALA A 19 3.99 12.40 28.15
CA ALA A 19 3.09 13.03 27.20
C ALA A 19 3.71 12.99 25.80
N THR A 20 2.95 12.43 24.85
CA THR A 20 3.41 12.30 23.47
C THR A 20 3.19 13.63 22.74
N ASP A 21 4.24 14.19 22.13
CA ASP A 21 4.09 15.22 21.12
C ASP A 21 3.45 14.60 19.86
N GLY A 22 2.16 14.86 19.66
CA GLY A 22 1.41 14.26 18.55
C GLY A 22 1.90 14.68 17.18
N SER A 23 2.39 15.92 17.04
CA SER A 23 3.01 16.36 15.77
C SER A 23 4.32 15.64 15.51
N ALA A 24 5.13 15.39 16.53
CA ALA A 24 6.35 14.60 16.41
C ALA A 24 6.04 13.13 16.09
N LEU A 25 5.03 12.55 16.73
CA LEU A 25 4.57 11.20 16.45
C LEU A 25 4.04 11.08 15.02
N PHE A 26 3.20 12.00 14.57
CA PHE A 26 2.69 12.01 13.20
C PHE A 26 3.84 12.06 12.18
N ARG A 27 4.81 12.95 12.37
CA ARG A 27 6.00 13.03 11.52
C ARG A 27 6.81 11.73 11.53
N ALA A 28 6.93 11.06 12.68
CA ALA A 28 7.67 9.81 12.79
C ALA A 28 7.01 8.67 12.01
N LEU A 29 5.67 8.61 11.95
CA LEU A 29 4.93 7.61 11.19
C LEU A 29 5.28 7.62 9.69
N GLY A 30 5.51 8.81 9.11
CA GLY A 30 5.88 8.95 7.70
C GLY A 30 7.29 8.50 7.35
N GLY A 31 8.15 8.24 8.35
CA GLY A 31 9.55 7.87 8.14
C GLY A 31 9.78 6.46 7.61
N HIS A 32 8.77 5.60 7.61
CA HIS A 32 8.91 4.19 7.21
C HIS A 32 8.87 3.95 5.71
N TYR A 33 8.25 4.82 4.91
CA TYR A 33 8.18 4.65 3.46
C TYR A 33 9.47 5.09 2.78
N THR A 34 9.87 4.30 1.77
CA THR A 34 11.04 4.59 0.94
C THR A 34 10.66 5.25 -0.40
N SER A 35 9.39 5.25 -0.75
CA SER A 35 8.86 5.85 -1.97
C SER A 35 7.46 6.43 -1.74
N PRO A 36 7.13 7.58 -2.36
CA PRO A 36 5.77 8.12 -2.36
C PRO A 36 4.73 7.14 -2.92
N ALA A 37 5.12 6.27 -3.86
CA ALA A 37 4.21 5.28 -4.43
C ALA A 37 3.68 4.29 -3.37
N GLN A 38 4.53 3.86 -2.44
CA GLN A 38 4.12 3.00 -1.32
C GLN A 38 3.06 3.68 -0.44
N ALA A 39 3.23 4.98 -0.17
CA ALA A 39 2.25 5.74 0.59
C ALA A 39 0.92 5.92 -0.19
N VAL A 40 0.98 6.11 -1.50
CA VAL A 40 -0.23 6.15 -2.35
C VAL A 40 -0.95 4.80 -2.34
N CYS A 41 -0.22 3.68 -2.35
CA CYS A 41 -0.81 2.34 -2.23
C CYS A 41 -1.62 2.16 -0.94
N GLU A 42 -1.25 2.80 0.19
CA GLU A 42 -2.07 2.72 1.40
C GLU A 42 -3.46 3.32 1.21
N PHE A 43 -3.57 4.44 0.50
CA PHE A 43 -4.90 5.01 0.21
C PHE A 43 -5.73 4.08 -0.69
N ILE A 44 -5.08 3.40 -1.65
CA ILE A 44 -5.78 2.43 -2.51
C ILE A 44 -6.16 1.17 -1.71
N ASP A 45 -5.31 0.70 -0.80
CA ASP A 45 -5.60 -0.41 0.09
C ASP A 45 -6.81 -0.09 1.01
N ASP A 46 -6.86 1.12 1.56
CA ASP A 46 -8.00 1.60 2.36
C ASP A 46 -9.27 1.70 1.50
N SER A 47 -9.14 2.20 0.25
CA SER A 47 -10.23 2.23 -0.72
C SER A 47 -10.76 0.82 -1.02
N LEU A 48 -9.88 -0.16 -1.30
CA LEU A 48 -10.26 -1.55 -1.54
C LEU A 48 -10.97 -2.18 -0.33
N SER A 49 -10.51 -1.86 0.88
CA SER A 49 -11.17 -2.29 2.12
C SER A 49 -12.58 -1.71 2.23
N SER A 50 -12.76 -0.43 1.89
CA SER A 50 -14.04 0.29 1.92
C SER A 50 -15.01 -0.24 0.85
N ILE A 51 -14.51 -0.52 -0.36
CA ILE A 51 -15.27 -1.11 -1.47
C ILE A 51 -15.76 -2.52 -1.10
N ALA A 52 -14.87 -3.36 -0.57
CA ALA A 52 -15.23 -4.70 -0.13
C ALA A 52 -16.30 -4.68 1.00
N ALA A 53 -16.22 -3.71 1.91
CA ALA A 53 -17.20 -3.52 2.97
C ALA A 53 -18.59 -3.11 2.43
N ASN A 54 -18.64 -2.43 1.28
CA ASN A 54 -19.90 -2.08 0.60
C ASN A 54 -20.56 -3.30 -0.11
N GLY A 55 -19.80 -4.39 -0.28
CA GLY A 55 -20.25 -5.59 -0.98
C GLY A 55 -20.21 -5.47 -2.51
N ASP A 56 -19.52 -4.47 -3.02
CA ASP A 56 -19.35 -4.24 -4.46
C ASP A 56 -18.32 -5.23 -5.04
N GLU A 57 -18.67 -5.87 -6.17
CA GLU A 57 -17.75 -6.77 -6.89
C GLU A 57 -16.70 -6.00 -7.68
N VAL A 58 -16.99 -4.75 -8.06
CA VAL A 58 -16.10 -3.86 -8.81
C VAL A 58 -15.95 -2.55 -8.05
N GLY A 59 -14.71 -2.18 -7.77
CA GLY A 59 -14.38 -0.93 -7.13
C GLY A 59 -13.79 0.09 -8.11
N GLU A 60 -14.15 1.36 -7.92
CA GLU A 60 -13.56 2.46 -8.67
C GLU A 60 -12.70 3.31 -7.76
N VAL A 61 -11.44 3.54 -8.18
CA VAL A 61 -10.51 4.46 -7.51
C VAL A 61 -9.95 5.43 -8.55
N PHE A 62 -10.08 6.70 -8.25
CA PHE A 62 -9.65 7.78 -9.12
C PHE A 62 -8.62 8.65 -8.44
N LEU A 63 -7.44 8.77 -9.05
CA LEU A 63 -6.38 9.66 -8.60
C LEU A 63 -6.36 10.92 -9.48
N ARG A 64 -6.26 12.09 -8.83
CA ARG A 64 -5.88 13.33 -9.54
C ARG A 64 -4.54 13.78 -9.03
N VAL A 65 -3.61 14.04 -9.94
CA VAL A 65 -2.24 14.48 -9.64
C VAL A 65 -1.98 15.77 -10.41
N THR A 66 -1.87 16.88 -9.69
CA THR A 66 -1.76 18.23 -10.29
C THR A 66 -0.42 18.86 -9.93
N ASP A 67 0.33 19.27 -10.94
CA ASP A 67 1.57 20.04 -10.78
C ASP A 67 1.28 21.50 -10.43
N ARG A 68 1.77 21.94 -9.26
CA ARG A 68 1.73 23.34 -8.79
C ARG A 68 3.13 23.95 -8.65
N GLY A 69 4.14 23.37 -9.32
CA GLY A 69 5.52 23.81 -9.27
C GLY A 69 6.27 23.26 -8.07
N GLU A 70 6.29 23.96 -6.96
CA GLU A 70 6.97 23.49 -5.74
C GLU A 70 6.19 22.41 -4.99
N LEU A 71 4.91 22.24 -5.31
CA LEU A 71 4.01 21.28 -4.70
C LEU A 71 3.29 20.47 -5.77
N VAL A 72 2.89 19.27 -5.40
CA VAL A 72 1.95 18.42 -6.15
C VAL A 72 0.68 18.30 -5.32
N GLU A 73 -0.47 18.70 -5.89
CA GLU A 73 -1.77 18.40 -5.28
C GLU A 73 -2.17 16.97 -5.71
N LEU A 74 -2.46 16.13 -4.73
CA LEU A 74 -2.86 14.75 -4.93
C LEU A 74 -4.22 14.53 -4.28
N SER A 75 -5.15 13.92 -5.01
CA SER A 75 -6.39 13.41 -4.45
C SER A 75 -6.61 11.97 -4.86
N VAL A 76 -7.09 11.16 -3.91
CA VAL A 76 -7.54 9.79 -4.12
C VAL A 76 -9.00 9.74 -3.74
N THR A 77 -9.83 9.30 -4.69
CA THR A 77 -11.28 9.22 -4.53
C THR A 77 -11.73 7.79 -4.78
N ASP A 78 -12.57 7.22 -3.92
CA ASP A 78 -13.10 5.87 -4.04
C ASP A 78 -14.63 5.82 -4.03
N SER A 79 -15.18 4.75 -4.59
CA SER A 79 -16.61 4.41 -4.60
C SER A 79 -17.04 3.52 -3.42
N GLY A 80 -16.26 3.48 -2.34
CA GLY A 80 -16.49 2.58 -1.21
C GLY A 80 -17.64 3.03 -0.29
N SER A 81 -17.73 2.36 0.86
CA SER A 81 -18.79 2.59 1.86
C SER A 81 -18.70 3.93 2.60
N GLY A 82 -17.61 4.68 2.40
CA GLY A 82 -17.27 5.84 3.23
C GLY A 82 -16.75 5.46 4.61
N ILE A 83 -16.34 6.47 5.38
CA ILE A 83 -15.78 6.32 6.74
C ILE A 83 -16.88 6.67 7.75
N ALA A 84 -17.38 5.67 8.48
CA ALA A 84 -18.44 5.87 9.48
C ALA A 84 -17.92 6.58 10.73
N ASP A 85 -16.69 6.32 11.15
CA ASP A 85 -16.04 6.92 12.33
C ASP A 85 -14.67 7.46 11.94
N LEU A 86 -14.61 8.77 11.67
CA LEU A 86 -13.37 9.49 11.36
C LEU A 86 -12.40 9.51 12.53
N GLY A 87 -12.90 9.47 13.77
CA GLY A 87 -12.08 9.40 14.97
C GLY A 87 -11.31 8.10 15.03
N ALA A 88 -11.99 6.95 14.88
CA ALA A 88 -11.37 5.63 14.83
C ALA A 88 -10.39 5.53 13.65
N ALA A 89 -10.76 5.99 12.46
CA ALA A 89 -9.90 5.96 11.27
C ALA A 89 -8.59 6.77 11.46
N LEU A 90 -8.62 7.84 12.25
CA LEU A 90 -7.46 8.69 12.52
C LEU A 90 -6.71 8.31 13.81
N THR A 91 -7.27 7.45 14.66
CA THR A 91 -6.58 6.92 15.83
C THR A 91 -5.49 5.92 15.40
N ILE A 92 -4.26 6.09 15.91
CA ILE A 92 -3.11 5.24 15.58
C ILE A 92 -3.34 3.85 16.17
N SER A 93 -3.17 2.81 15.33
CA SER A 93 -3.31 1.40 15.74
C SER A 93 -4.69 1.03 16.28
N ASP A 94 -5.73 1.79 15.94
CA ASP A 94 -7.09 1.38 16.25
C ASP A 94 -7.46 0.17 15.38
N ARG A 95 -7.78 -0.94 16.05
CA ARG A 95 -8.20 -2.20 15.44
C ARG A 95 -9.69 -2.49 15.66
N SER A 96 -10.46 -1.53 16.13
CA SER A 96 -11.91 -1.65 16.29
C SER A 96 -12.63 -1.71 14.93
N VAL A 97 -12.00 -1.19 13.88
CA VAL A 97 -12.47 -1.32 12.50
C VAL A 97 -12.19 -2.76 12.01
N ALA A 98 -13.13 -3.33 11.28
CA ALA A 98 -13.00 -4.68 10.72
C ALA A 98 -11.68 -4.84 9.96
N GLN A 99 -10.88 -5.84 10.38
CA GLN A 99 -9.62 -6.16 9.72
C GLN A 99 -9.92 -6.74 8.35
N THR A 100 -9.34 -6.17 7.32
CA THR A 100 -9.37 -6.72 5.96
C THR A 100 -7.96 -7.17 5.57
N PRO A 101 -7.81 -8.00 4.53
CA PRO A 101 -6.48 -8.35 4.02
C PRO A 101 -5.63 -7.15 3.56
N TYR A 102 -6.25 -5.99 3.36
CA TYR A 102 -5.60 -4.76 2.95
C TYR A 102 -5.29 -3.80 4.10
N ASN A 103 -5.91 -3.99 5.29
CA ASN A 103 -5.74 -3.12 6.46
C ASN A 103 -5.27 -3.92 7.69
N GLU A 104 -3.99 -4.33 7.68
CA GLU A 104 -3.40 -5.19 8.72
C GLU A 104 -3.02 -4.43 10.00
N HIS A 105 -2.54 -3.18 9.87
CA HIS A 105 -1.84 -2.49 10.96
C HIS A 105 -2.61 -1.32 11.58
N GLY A 106 -3.66 -0.83 10.96
CA GLY A 106 -4.42 0.34 11.44
C GLY A 106 -3.63 1.66 11.45
N CYS A 107 -2.51 1.73 10.73
CA CYS A 107 -1.62 2.89 10.67
C CYS A 107 -1.49 3.48 9.25
N GLY A 108 -1.88 2.76 8.20
CA GLY A 108 -1.61 3.06 6.80
C GLY A 108 -1.97 4.50 6.41
N LEU A 109 -3.24 4.89 6.57
CA LEU A 109 -3.74 6.23 6.27
C LEU A 109 -2.88 7.34 6.90
N LYS A 110 -2.63 7.25 8.22
CA LYS A 110 -1.87 8.27 8.97
C LYS A 110 -0.41 8.35 8.52
N SER A 111 0.20 7.19 8.30
CA SER A 111 1.57 7.09 7.83
C SER A 111 1.74 7.64 6.41
N ALA A 112 0.78 7.34 5.52
CA ALA A 112 0.76 7.84 4.16
C ALA A 112 0.58 9.38 4.10
N LEU A 113 -0.37 9.92 4.86
CA LEU A 113 -0.57 11.37 5.00
C LEU A 113 0.71 12.05 5.48
N SER A 114 1.32 11.53 6.55
CA SER A 114 2.56 12.06 7.12
C SER A 114 3.72 12.03 6.12
N HIS A 115 3.89 10.91 5.41
CA HIS A 115 4.96 10.77 4.44
C HIS A 115 4.83 11.75 3.29
N LEU A 116 3.63 11.83 2.69
CA LEU A 116 3.42 12.63 1.49
C LEU A 116 3.38 14.13 1.78
N CYS A 117 2.80 14.56 2.91
CA CYS A 117 2.78 15.98 3.28
C CYS A 117 4.15 16.54 3.70
N GLY A 118 5.14 15.67 3.99
CA GLY A 118 6.52 16.11 4.26
C GLY A 118 6.67 17.03 5.47
N GLY A 119 5.77 16.99 6.45
CA GLY A 119 5.80 17.78 7.68
C GLY A 119 5.06 19.13 7.62
N ALA A 120 4.69 19.61 6.43
CA ALA A 120 3.71 20.69 6.30
C ALA A 120 2.33 20.02 6.22
N GLU A 121 1.70 19.79 7.36
CA GLU A 121 0.39 19.13 7.38
C GLU A 121 -0.64 19.90 6.55
N ASP A 122 -0.82 19.48 5.30
CA ASP A 122 -1.79 20.07 4.37
C ASP A 122 -2.56 18.94 3.70
N TRP A 123 -3.60 18.47 4.38
CA TRP A 123 -4.45 17.39 3.94
C TRP A 123 -5.89 17.56 4.43
N SER A 124 -6.82 16.91 3.75
CA SER A 124 -8.21 16.78 4.15
C SER A 124 -8.79 15.43 3.72
N ILE A 125 -9.78 14.98 4.45
CA ILE A 125 -10.60 13.81 4.14
C ILE A 125 -12.05 14.28 4.08
N GLU A 126 -12.71 13.95 2.98
CA GLU A 126 -14.15 14.12 2.78
C GLU A 126 -14.76 12.74 2.60
N THR A 127 -15.84 12.44 3.29
CA THR A 127 -16.42 11.08 3.25
C THR A 127 -17.94 11.13 3.35
N ARG A 128 -18.60 10.14 2.75
CA ARG A 128 -20.06 10.01 2.73
C ARG A 128 -20.43 8.53 2.85
N THR A 129 -21.08 8.17 3.94
CA THR A 129 -21.65 6.83 4.15
C THR A 129 -23.07 6.73 3.59
N ALA A 130 -23.67 5.55 3.58
CA ALA A 130 -25.07 5.35 3.20
C ALA A 130 -26.03 6.16 4.10
N ASP A 131 -25.75 6.22 5.41
CA ASP A 131 -26.55 7.02 6.36
C ASP A 131 -26.37 8.53 6.10
N ASP A 132 -25.18 8.97 5.74
CA ASP A 132 -24.95 10.36 5.37
C ASP A 132 -25.67 10.69 4.06
N ALA A 133 -25.64 9.79 3.08
CA ALA A 133 -26.36 9.95 1.82
C ALA A 133 -27.88 10.03 2.03
N ALA A 134 -28.43 9.18 2.89
CA ALA A 134 -29.85 9.23 3.26
C ALA A 134 -30.26 10.51 3.97
N ALA A 135 -29.32 11.15 4.69
CA ALA A 135 -29.51 12.41 5.39
C ALA A 135 -29.11 13.64 4.54
N ASP A 136 -28.78 13.46 3.25
CA ASP A 136 -28.26 14.48 2.33
C ASP A 136 -27.13 15.32 2.94
N ARG A 137 -26.10 14.65 3.42
CA ARG A 137 -24.94 15.29 4.05
C ARG A 137 -23.64 14.53 3.71
N TYR A 138 -22.52 15.17 4.01
CA TYR A 138 -21.20 14.56 4.02
C TYR A 138 -20.37 15.10 5.17
N ARG A 139 -19.27 14.42 5.49
CA ARG A 139 -18.38 14.77 6.59
C ARG A 139 -16.99 15.12 6.08
N CYS A 140 -16.35 16.03 6.76
CA CYS A 140 -14.99 16.46 6.49
C CYS A 140 -14.16 16.51 7.76
N VAL A 141 -12.89 16.16 7.64
CA VAL A 141 -11.84 16.45 8.61
C VAL A 141 -10.60 16.94 7.86
N SER A 142 -9.82 17.80 8.49
CA SER A 142 -8.61 18.34 7.85
C SER A 142 -7.48 18.53 8.85
N ALA A 143 -6.27 18.68 8.33
CA ALA A 143 -5.08 19.09 9.09
C ALA A 143 -5.35 20.32 10.00
N PRO A 144 -4.60 20.49 11.09
CA PRO A 144 -3.48 19.65 11.53
C PRO A 144 -3.93 18.32 12.16
N TYR A 145 -3.07 17.29 12.13
CA TYR A 145 -3.31 16.05 12.85
C TYR A 145 -3.30 16.31 14.35
N ALA A 146 -4.40 15.98 15.02
CA ALA A 146 -4.51 16.20 16.45
C ALA A 146 -3.73 15.13 17.21
N ALA A 147 -2.95 15.57 18.19
CA ALA A 147 -2.25 14.69 19.11
C ALA A 147 -3.22 13.85 19.94
N VAL A 148 -2.69 12.76 20.51
CA VAL A 148 -3.37 12.01 21.57
C VAL A 148 -3.87 13.01 22.64
N ASN A 149 -5.17 12.99 22.92
CA ASN A 149 -5.91 13.93 23.78
C ASN A 149 -6.22 15.31 23.21
N ALA A 150 -5.87 15.64 21.96
CA ALA A 150 -6.40 16.79 21.25
C ALA A 150 -7.63 16.39 20.42
N HIS A 151 -8.49 17.35 20.15
CA HIS A 151 -9.71 17.08 19.38
C HIS A 151 -9.55 17.59 17.95
N MET A 152 -9.65 16.70 16.97
CA MET A 152 -9.87 17.11 15.59
C MET A 152 -11.33 17.53 15.42
N THR A 153 -11.56 18.54 14.59
CA THR A 153 -12.91 19.02 14.34
C THR A 153 -13.47 18.32 13.11
N GLU A 154 -14.38 17.40 13.33
CA GLU A 154 -15.26 16.90 12.27
C GLU A 154 -16.27 17.97 11.90
N ARG A 155 -16.46 18.18 10.60
CA ARG A 155 -17.46 19.12 10.06
C ARG A 155 -18.45 18.35 9.21
N ILE A 156 -19.72 18.68 9.36
CA ILE A 156 -20.82 18.07 8.61
C ILE A 156 -21.43 19.17 7.73
N TYR A 157 -21.60 18.82 6.45
CA TYR A 157 -22.15 19.72 5.44
C TYR A 157 -23.35 19.09 4.75
N ALA A 158 -24.25 19.92 4.21
CA ALA A 158 -25.35 19.46 3.37
C ALA A 158 -24.86 19.07 1.97
N GLY A 159 -25.51 18.08 1.38
CA GLY A 159 -25.21 17.58 0.03
C GLY A 159 -24.16 16.48 -0.02
N SER A 160 -23.59 16.27 -1.20
CA SER A 160 -22.62 15.18 -1.47
C SER A 160 -21.15 15.64 -1.45
N GLY A 161 -20.89 16.93 -1.35
CA GLY A 161 -19.55 17.46 -1.56
C GLY A 161 -19.04 17.19 -2.97
N ASP A 162 -17.76 16.84 -3.08
CA ASP A 162 -17.12 16.48 -4.36
C ASP A 162 -17.14 14.97 -4.63
N ILE A 163 -17.80 14.17 -3.79
CA ILE A 163 -17.91 12.71 -3.95
C ILE A 163 -18.83 12.40 -5.14
N PRO A 164 -18.34 11.77 -6.23
CA PRO A 164 -19.11 11.56 -7.45
C PRO A 164 -20.12 10.42 -7.34
N TRP A 165 -19.98 9.56 -6.31
CA TRP A 165 -20.88 8.42 -6.07
C TRP A 165 -21.82 8.69 -4.89
N VAL A 166 -22.75 7.76 -4.65
CA VAL A 166 -23.69 7.84 -3.51
C VAL A 166 -22.92 7.80 -2.20
N THR A 167 -21.92 6.92 -2.11
CA THR A 167 -21.01 6.77 -0.97
C THR A 167 -19.56 6.85 -1.46
N GLY A 168 -18.61 7.06 -0.57
CA GLY A 168 -17.20 7.07 -0.89
C GLY A 168 -16.38 7.98 -0.01
N THR A 169 -15.09 8.06 -0.36
CA THR A 169 -14.13 8.92 0.35
C THR A 169 -13.24 9.65 -0.64
N ILE A 170 -12.87 10.88 -0.32
CA ILE A 170 -11.83 11.64 -1.00
C ILE A 170 -10.76 12.02 0.03
N VAL A 171 -9.54 11.59 -0.20
CA VAL A 171 -8.36 12.06 0.50
C VAL A 171 -7.64 13.07 -0.38
N ARG A 172 -7.42 14.29 0.10
CA ARG A 172 -6.66 15.34 -0.60
C ARG A 172 -5.45 15.71 0.22
N LEU A 173 -4.34 15.97 -0.46
CA LEU A 173 -3.13 16.45 0.19
C LEU A 173 -2.23 17.23 -0.76
N ARG A 174 -1.28 18.00 -0.19
CA ARG A 174 -0.20 18.65 -0.92
C ARG A 174 1.12 18.01 -0.56
N CYS A 175 1.79 17.47 -1.58
CA CYS A 175 3.10 16.82 -1.48
C CYS A 175 4.17 17.78 -2.01
N PRO A 176 5.23 18.08 -1.24
CA PRO A 176 6.36 18.85 -1.76
C PRO A 176 6.98 18.17 -2.99
N MET A 177 7.27 18.93 -4.06
CA MET A 177 7.87 18.39 -5.29
C MET A 177 9.15 17.59 -5.03
N PRO A 178 10.07 17.99 -4.13
CA PRO A 178 11.24 17.16 -3.81
C PRO A 178 10.89 15.79 -3.19
N ARG A 179 9.76 15.68 -2.50
CA ARG A 179 9.25 14.41 -1.99
C ARG A 179 8.65 13.59 -3.13
N PHE A 180 7.80 14.18 -3.94
CA PHE A 180 7.19 13.54 -5.10
C PHE A 180 8.24 13.05 -6.11
N ALA A 181 9.35 13.77 -6.28
CA ALA A 181 10.46 13.39 -7.13
C ALA A 181 11.17 12.09 -6.70
N GLN A 182 10.94 11.59 -5.48
CA GLN A 182 11.43 10.28 -5.02
C GLN A 182 10.72 9.10 -5.70
N LEU A 183 9.66 9.34 -6.48
CA LEU A 183 9.10 8.34 -7.41
C LEU A 183 10.10 7.89 -8.47
N LYS A 184 11.10 8.73 -8.78
CA LYS A 184 12.11 8.39 -9.77
C LYS A 184 12.93 7.19 -9.30
N PRO A 185 13.01 6.08 -10.08
CA PRO A 185 13.83 4.93 -9.73
C PRO A 185 15.30 5.29 -9.57
N ALA A 186 15.96 4.73 -8.56
CA ALA A 186 17.38 4.98 -8.29
C ALA A 186 18.30 4.58 -9.47
N SER A 187 17.86 3.64 -10.30
CA SER A 187 18.58 3.22 -11.52
C SER A 187 18.60 4.29 -12.62
N ARG A 188 17.71 5.28 -12.57
CA ARG A 188 17.65 6.39 -13.56
C ARG A 188 18.55 7.54 -13.14
N ARG A 189 19.55 7.87 -13.96
CA ARG A 189 20.53 8.92 -13.67
C ARG A 189 20.04 10.33 -14.00
N THR A 190 19.23 10.48 -15.06
CA THR A 190 18.68 11.79 -15.48
C THR A 190 17.57 12.25 -14.54
N PRO A 191 17.44 13.54 -14.25
CA PRO A 191 16.26 14.08 -13.60
C PRO A 191 15.00 13.66 -14.36
N ALA A 192 13.90 13.43 -13.63
CA ALA A 192 12.60 13.17 -14.22
C ALA A 192 11.76 14.43 -14.18
N ASP A 193 11.01 14.70 -15.24
CA ASP A 193 9.97 15.72 -15.25
C ASP A 193 8.70 15.20 -14.54
N PHE A 194 7.73 16.08 -14.36
CA PHE A 194 6.47 15.74 -13.69
C PHE A 194 5.73 14.60 -14.38
N CYS A 195 5.67 14.61 -15.72
CA CYS A 195 4.99 13.57 -16.48
C CYS A 195 5.63 12.20 -16.25
N GLN A 196 6.95 12.13 -16.29
CA GLN A 196 7.71 10.91 -16.00
C GLN A 196 7.52 10.43 -14.56
N LEU A 197 7.40 11.35 -13.59
CA LEU A 197 7.11 10.98 -12.20
C LEU A 197 5.73 10.33 -12.07
N VAL A 198 4.72 10.88 -12.75
CA VAL A 198 3.38 10.26 -12.79
C VAL A 198 3.40 8.92 -13.51
N ASP A 199 4.19 8.78 -14.60
CA ASP A 199 4.35 7.50 -15.29
C ASP A 199 5.00 6.43 -14.39
N TYR A 200 5.96 6.80 -13.52
CA TYR A 200 6.53 5.87 -12.53
C TYR A 200 5.51 5.47 -11.46
N LEU A 201 4.68 6.41 -11.01
CA LEU A 201 3.56 6.09 -10.11
C LEU A 201 2.58 5.12 -10.80
N ALA A 202 2.21 5.40 -12.05
CA ALA A 202 1.33 4.53 -12.82
C ALA A 202 1.91 3.12 -13.01
N GLU A 203 3.22 2.99 -13.29
CA GLU A 203 3.88 1.68 -13.39
C GLU A 203 3.80 0.91 -12.08
N GLU A 204 4.07 1.58 -10.95
CA GLU A 204 3.96 0.98 -9.61
C GLU A 204 2.56 0.45 -9.32
N LEU A 205 1.53 1.27 -9.57
CA LEU A 205 0.14 0.89 -9.29
C LEU A 205 -0.34 -0.23 -10.20
N ARG A 206 0.01 -0.20 -11.49
CA ARG A 206 -0.28 -1.25 -12.47
C ARG A 206 0.37 -2.58 -12.08
N TYR A 207 1.56 -2.54 -11.50
CA TYR A 207 2.27 -3.72 -10.99
C TYR A 207 1.64 -4.23 -9.69
N THR A 208 1.44 -3.33 -8.73
CA THR A 208 0.98 -3.70 -7.38
C THR A 208 -0.40 -4.35 -7.42
N TYR A 209 -1.32 -3.83 -8.23
CA TYR A 209 -2.70 -4.28 -8.31
C TYR A 209 -3.02 -5.07 -9.59
N ALA A 210 -2.02 -5.60 -10.29
CA ALA A 210 -2.18 -6.25 -11.59
C ALA A 210 -3.31 -7.29 -11.65
N PRO A 211 -3.47 -8.26 -10.71
CA PRO A 211 -4.57 -9.22 -10.75
C PRO A 211 -5.96 -8.59 -10.61
N LEU A 212 -6.10 -7.57 -9.77
CA LEU A 212 -7.37 -6.87 -9.56
C LEU A 212 -7.76 -6.04 -10.79
N LEU A 213 -6.79 -5.41 -11.43
CA LEU A 213 -6.97 -4.70 -12.69
C LEU A 213 -7.32 -5.66 -13.84
N ALA A 214 -6.58 -6.78 -13.96
CA ALA A 214 -6.80 -7.79 -15.00
C ALA A 214 -8.16 -8.47 -14.89
N SER A 215 -8.66 -8.70 -13.68
CA SER A 215 -9.98 -9.30 -13.45
C SER A 215 -11.13 -8.30 -13.55
N GLY A 216 -10.85 -7.01 -13.65
CA GLY A 216 -11.86 -5.95 -13.61
C GLY A 216 -12.48 -5.71 -12.23
N GLN A 217 -11.93 -6.29 -11.16
CA GLN A 217 -12.37 -6.03 -9.78
C GLN A 217 -11.97 -4.63 -9.30
N LEU A 218 -10.95 -4.05 -9.90
CA LEU A 218 -10.51 -2.67 -9.66
C LEU A 218 -10.45 -1.91 -10.97
N ILE A 219 -11.15 -0.77 -11.03
CA ILE A 219 -10.98 0.25 -12.07
C ILE A 219 -10.17 1.37 -11.46
N LEU A 220 -8.96 1.57 -11.96
CA LEU A 220 -8.02 2.56 -11.44
C LEU A 220 -7.61 3.53 -12.55
N SER A 221 -7.76 4.82 -12.29
CA SER A 221 -7.41 5.86 -13.26
C SER A 221 -6.62 6.99 -12.59
N ILE A 222 -5.72 7.61 -13.34
CA ILE A 222 -4.98 8.80 -12.93
C ILE A 222 -5.31 9.95 -13.89
N LEU A 223 -5.82 11.05 -13.39
CA LEU A 223 -5.88 12.32 -14.11
C LEU A 223 -4.62 13.12 -13.79
N ARG A 224 -3.73 13.24 -14.78
CA ARG A 224 -2.53 14.06 -14.71
C ARG A 224 -2.87 15.47 -15.18
N CYS A 225 -2.62 16.47 -14.33
CA CYS A 225 -2.85 17.87 -14.65
C CYS A 225 -1.52 18.62 -14.58
N GLU A 226 -1.06 19.14 -15.70
CA GLU A 226 0.19 19.89 -15.82
C GLU A 226 0.00 21.38 -15.51
N GLN A 227 1.08 22.10 -15.15
CA GLN A 227 1.05 23.54 -14.87
C GLN A 227 0.50 24.39 -16.03
N ASN A 228 0.72 23.94 -17.26
CA ASN A 228 0.23 24.63 -18.47
C ASN A 228 -1.27 24.44 -18.71
N GLY A 229 -1.97 23.72 -17.84
CA GLY A 229 -3.39 23.41 -17.94
C GLY A 229 -3.70 22.18 -18.83
N HIS A 230 -2.69 21.48 -19.34
CA HIS A 230 -2.90 20.23 -20.04
C HIS A 230 -3.34 19.14 -19.06
N GLU A 231 -4.41 18.44 -19.38
CA GLU A 231 -4.93 17.32 -18.60
C GLU A 231 -4.89 16.04 -19.45
N GLN A 232 -4.45 14.94 -18.82
CA GLN A 232 -4.44 13.63 -19.46
C GLN A 232 -5.00 12.58 -18.50
N LEU A 233 -6.01 11.85 -18.92
CA LEU A 233 -6.53 10.68 -18.23
C LEU A 233 -5.73 9.44 -18.62
N LEU A 234 -5.20 8.76 -17.64
CA LEU A 234 -4.50 7.48 -17.74
C LEU A 234 -5.39 6.40 -17.11
N SER A 235 -6.01 5.55 -17.92
CA SER A 235 -6.62 4.31 -17.44
C SER A 235 -5.51 3.29 -17.20
N LEU A 236 -5.49 2.67 -16.02
CA LEU A 236 -4.42 1.75 -15.65
C LEU A 236 -4.82 0.31 -15.94
N ASP A 237 -4.19 -0.28 -16.95
CA ASP A 237 -4.26 -1.72 -17.21
C ASP A 237 -3.19 -2.47 -16.40
N ALA A 238 -3.44 -3.75 -16.14
CA ALA A 238 -2.50 -4.61 -15.42
C ALA A 238 -1.11 -4.61 -16.06
N LEU A 239 -0.07 -4.50 -15.25
CA LEU A 239 1.30 -4.70 -15.70
C LEU A 239 1.66 -6.18 -15.58
N GLU A 240 1.67 -6.87 -16.71
CA GLU A 240 1.92 -8.31 -16.78
C GLU A 240 3.32 -8.62 -17.35
N PRO A 241 3.99 -9.69 -16.88
CA PRO A 241 5.22 -10.16 -17.51
C PRO A 241 4.93 -10.81 -18.87
N GLU A 242 5.81 -10.57 -19.82
CA GLU A 242 5.85 -11.34 -21.07
C GLU A 242 6.73 -12.57 -20.85
N TRP A 243 6.13 -13.77 -20.97
CA TRP A 243 6.84 -15.03 -20.76
C TRP A 243 7.66 -15.42 -21.98
N ASP A 244 8.86 -15.92 -21.77
CA ASP A 244 9.75 -16.45 -22.81
C ASP A 244 9.54 -17.96 -22.93
N GLY A 245 8.60 -18.36 -23.80
CA GLY A 245 8.14 -19.73 -23.92
C GLY A 245 7.05 -20.11 -22.91
N ASP A 246 6.89 -21.41 -22.69
CA ASP A 246 5.85 -21.93 -21.81
C ASP A 246 6.28 -21.76 -20.33
N ALA A 247 5.49 -21.01 -19.59
CA ALA A 247 5.63 -20.95 -18.13
C ALA A 247 4.95 -22.15 -17.48
N VAL A 248 5.55 -22.68 -16.42
CA VAL A 248 5.00 -23.78 -15.64
C VAL A 248 3.96 -23.22 -14.67
N GLU A 249 2.75 -23.79 -14.71
CA GLU A 249 1.71 -23.52 -13.72
C GLU A 249 1.64 -24.68 -12.73
N LEU A 250 1.81 -24.38 -11.43
CA LEU A 250 1.57 -25.38 -10.39
C LEU A 250 0.05 -25.57 -10.21
N PRO A 251 -0.40 -26.80 -9.88
CA PRO A 251 -1.79 -27.00 -9.47
C PRO A 251 -2.14 -26.10 -8.29
N GLU A 252 -3.32 -25.48 -8.35
CA GLU A 252 -3.84 -24.70 -7.23
C GLU A 252 -3.85 -25.56 -5.96
N THR A 253 -3.18 -25.08 -4.91
CA THR A 253 -2.95 -25.85 -3.69
C THR A 253 -3.49 -25.09 -2.48
N LYS A 254 -4.19 -25.79 -1.60
CA LYS A 254 -4.58 -25.25 -0.29
C LYS A 254 -3.53 -25.66 0.73
N LEU A 255 -2.93 -24.68 1.37
CA LEU A 255 -1.93 -24.85 2.42
C LEU A 255 -2.46 -24.27 3.73
N ASP A 256 -2.09 -24.89 4.84
CA ASP A 256 -2.14 -24.25 6.15
C ASP A 256 -0.72 -23.81 6.52
N LEU A 257 -0.51 -22.50 6.54
CA LEU A 257 0.79 -21.91 6.91
C LEU A 257 0.94 -21.75 8.44
N GLY A 258 -0.04 -22.19 9.22
CA GLY A 258 -0.08 -22.06 10.68
C GLY A 258 -1.07 -21.04 11.20
N GLY A 259 -1.88 -20.44 10.31
CA GLY A 259 -2.93 -19.47 10.68
C GLY A 259 -4.29 -19.77 10.06
N GLY A 260 -4.40 -20.88 9.32
CA GLY A 260 -5.61 -21.28 8.59
C GLY A 260 -5.34 -21.53 7.10
N PRO A 261 -6.38 -21.89 6.32
CA PRO A 261 -6.22 -22.29 4.93
C PRO A 261 -5.94 -21.09 4.04
N VAL A 262 -4.89 -21.21 3.23
CA VAL A 262 -4.49 -20.28 2.18
C VAL A 262 -4.49 -21.00 0.85
N THR A 263 -5.14 -20.44 -0.16
CA THR A 263 -5.03 -20.93 -1.54
C THR A 263 -3.80 -20.33 -2.19
N VAL A 264 -2.94 -21.18 -2.73
CA VAL A 264 -1.70 -20.79 -3.41
C VAL A 264 -1.84 -21.07 -4.89
N ARG A 265 -1.62 -20.04 -5.72
CA ARG A 265 -1.44 -20.14 -7.17
C ARG A 265 0.00 -19.75 -7.49
N CYS A 266 0.66 -20.51 -8.33
CA CYS A 266 2.03 -20.20 -8.71
C CYS A 266 2.26 -20.49 -10.20
N ARG A 267 2.81 -19.49 -10.90
CA ARG A 267 3.27 -19.60 -12.27
C ARG A 267 4.71 -19.15 -12.36
N TYR A 268 5.59 -19.95 -12.96
CA TYR A 268 7.01 -19.62 -13.03
C TYR A 268 7.65 -19.98 -14.36
N GLY A 269 8.73 -19.28 -14.71
CA GLY A 269 9.46 -19.50 -15.96
C GLY A 269 10.46 -18.38 -16.22
N LEU A 270 10.87 -18.26 -17.47
CA LEU A 270 11.68 -17.13 -17.93
C LEU A 270 10.79 -16.05 -18.51
N ILE A 271 11.20 -14.79 -18.35
CA ILE A 271 10.51 -13.63 -18.93
C ILE A 271 11.34 -12.97 -20.01
N ILE A 272 10.66 -12.33 -20.96
CA ILE A 272 11.23 -11.38 -21.89
C ILE A 272 11.49 -10.07 -21.17
N LYS A 273 12.69 -9.51 -21.37
CA LYS A 273 13.03 -8.22 -20.74
C LYS A 273 12.17 -7.10 -21.26
N SER A 274 11.39 -6.46 -20.39
CA SER A 274 10.66 -5.25 -20.78
C SER A 274 11.62 -4.13 -21.18
N LYS A 275 11.32 -3.49 -22.30
CA LYS A 275 12.03 -2.30 -22.80
C LYS A 275 11.36 -1.01 -22.32
N SER A 276 10.04 -1.03 -22.14
CA SER A 276 9.22 0.12 -21.78
C SER A 276 9.19 0.41 -20.28
N ASN A 277 9.14 -0.63 -19.43
CA ASN A 277 9.03 -0.44 -17.99
C ASN A 277 10.29 0.22 -17.41
N ALA A 278 10.11 0.98 -16.34
CA ALA A 278 11.21 1.63 -15.64
C ALA A 278 11.84 0.73 -14.57
N VAL A 279 11.01 -0.05 -13.87
CA VAL A 279 11.38 -0.86 -12.70
C VAL A 279 11.12 -2.34 -12.93
N TYR A 280 9.89 -2.73 -13.30
CA TYR A 280 9.44 -4.11 -13.28
C TYR A 280 9.77 -4.87 -14.57
N TYR A 281 9.99 -6.16 -14.45
CA TYR A 281 10.25 -7.11 -15.56
C TYR A 281 11.45 -6.74 -16.45
N LYS A 282 12.46 -6.09 -15.85
CA LYS A 282 13.69 -5.67 -16.55
C LYS A 282 14.63 -6.83 -16.87
N GLY A 283 14.39 -8.02 -16.35
CA GLY A 283 15.28 -9.15 -16.46
C GLY A 283 16.65 -8.86 -15.83
N ASN A 284 16.65 -8.26 -14.66
CA ASN A 284 17.81 -8.00 -13.82
C ASN A 284 17.55 -8.56 -12.41
N MET A 285 18.57 -8.59 -11.55
CA MET A 285 18.46 -9.18 -10.21
C MET A 285 17.38 -8.53 -9.33
N ALA A 286 17.14 -7.22 -9.50
CA ALA A 286 16.16 -6.49 -8.68
C ALA A 286 14.71 -6.79 -9.06
N SER A 287 14.45 -7.21 -10.31
CA SER A 287 13.11 -7.47 -10.83
C SER A 287 12.85 -8.94 -11.17
N SER A 288 13.73 -9.86 -10.70
CA SER A 288 13.67 -11.29 -10.98
C SER A 288 13.55 -12.10 -9.70
N GLY A 289 13.10 -13.34 -9.78
CA GLY A 289 12.89 -14.21 -8.65
C GLY A 289 11.43 -14.36 -8.27
N PHE A 290 11.15 -14.49 -6.99
CA PHE A 290 9.78 -14.63 -6.54
C PHE A 290 9.11 -13.25 -6.40
N GLU A 291 7.92 -13.15 -6.96
CA GLU A 291 6.95 -12.07 -6.81
C GLU A 291 5.76 -12.64 -6.04
N ILE A 292 5.51 -12.15 -4.83
CA ILE A 292 4.46 -12.69 -3.97
C ILE A 292 3.38 -11.62 -3.77
N ARG A 293 2.13 -12.06 -3.93
CA ARG A 293 0.92 -11.26 -3.84
C ARG A 293 -0.01 -11.81 -2.78
N LEU A 294 -0.63 -10.93 -2.01
CA LEU A 294 -1.67 -11.25 -1.04
C LEU A 294 -3.01 -10.70 -1.56
N ASN A 295 -3.96 -11.58 -1.84
CA ASN A 295 -5.28 -11.21 -2.35
C ASN A 295 -5.22 -10.23 -3.54
N GLY A 296 -4.30 -10.47 -4.48
CA GLY A 296 -4.12 -9.65 -5.68
C GLY A 296 -3.21 -8.42 -5.53
N ARG A 297 -2.74 -8.08 -4.31
CA ARG A 297 -1.79 -7.01 -4.05
C ARG A 297 -0.36 -7.54 -4.00
N ALA A 298 0.55 -6.98 -4.80
CA ALA A 298 1.97 -7.31 -4.70
C ALA A 298 2.55 -6.80 -3.37
N VAL A 299 3.23 -7.70 -2.64
CA VAL A 299 3.85 -7.39 -1.35
C VAL A 299 5.36 -7.44 -1.47
N ALA A 300 5.90 -8.42 -2.17
CA ALA A 300 7.34 -8.59 -2.25
C ALA A 300 7.77 -9.12 -3.61
N HIS A 301 8.95 -8.73 -4.04
CA HIS A 301 9.57 -9.21 -5.28
C HIS A 301 11.08 -9.38 -5.09
N GLY A 302 11.74 -10.04 -6.06
CA GLY A 302 13.19 -10.23 -6.00
C GLY A 302 13.66 -11.24 -4.94
N LEU A 303 12.76 -12.07 -4.40
CA LEU A 303 13.03 -12.95 -3.25
C LEU A 303 13.82 -14.24 -3.60
N LEU A 304 14.54 -14.31 -4.72
CA LEU A 304 15.27 -15.53 -5.11
C LEU A 304 16.24 -15.98 -4.00
N GLY A 305 17.00 -15.03 -3.45
CA GLY A 305 17.96 -15.30 -2.38
C GLY A 305 17.30 -15.72 -1.07
N ALA A 306 16.23 -15.06 -0.67
CA ALA A 306 15.48 -15.36 0.56
C ALA A 306 14.85 -16.76 0.50
N VAL A 307 14.21 -17.10 -0.62
CA VAL A 307 13.56 -18.40 -0.79
C VAL A 307 14.57 -19.54 -0.84
N TYR A 308 15.65 -19.46 -1.62
CA TYR A 308 16.61 -20.57 -1.79
C TYR A 308 17.78 -20.54 -0.79
N GLY A 309 17.92 -19.49 0.02
CA GLY A 309 19.03 -19.35 0.97
C GLY A 309 20.39 -19.25 0.31
N LYS A 310 20.45 -18.76 -0.95
CA LYS A 310 21.68 -18.67 -1.75
C LYS A 310 21.84 -17.27 -2.31
N ALA A 311 23.10 -16.86 -2.51
CA ALA A 311 23.38 -15.62 -3.21
C ALA A 311 22.78 -15.67 -4.63
N THR A 312 22.17 -14.56 -5.05
CA THR A 312 21.62 -14.43 -6.40
C THR A 312 22.73 -14.42 -7.44
N HIS A 313 22.56 -15.14 -8.54
CA HIS A 313 23.50 -15.16 -9.66
C HIS A 313 22.84 -14.57 -10.92
N PRO A 314 23.59 -13.90 -11.79
CA PRO A 314 23.05 -13.29 -13.02
C PRO A 314 22.31 -14.27 -13.95
N SER A 315 22.56 -15.58 -13.88
CA SER A 315 21.78 -16.60 -14.61
C SER A 315 20.31 -16.59 -14.25
N GLY A 316 19.96 -16.16 -13.03
CA GLY A 316 18.58 -16.00 -12.56
C GLY A 316 17.87 -14.71 -13.00
N ASN A 317 18.55 -13.81 -13.72
CA ASN A 317 18.04 -12.48 -14.02
C ASN A 317 16.72 -12.43 -14.83
N ARG A 318 16.36 -13.52 -15.50
CA ARG A 318 15.11 -13.61 -16.26
C ARG A 318 14.10 -14.56 -15.64
N PHE A 319 14.47 -15.21 -14.55
CA PHE A 319 13.57 -16.10 -13.84
C PHE A 319 12.54 -15.29 -13.06
N LEU A 320 11.28 -15.64 -13.20
CA LEU A 320 10.17 -15.10 -12.43
C LEU A 320 9.30 -16.26 -11.92
N ALA A 321 8.95 -16.24 -10.65
CA ALA A 321 7.90 -17.06 -10.07
C ALA A 321 6.87 -16.12 -9.42
N ARG A 322 5.71 -16.00 -10.04
CA ARG A 322 4.59 -15.23 -9.50
C ARG A 322 3.76 -16.16 -8.62
N VAL A 323 3.52 -15.72 -7.40
CA VAL A 323 2.82 -16.48 -6.36
C VAL A 323 1.69 -15.63 -5.82
N ASP A 324 0.45 -16.08 -5.97
CA ASP A 324 -0.73 -15.45 -5.40
C ASP A 324 -1.21 -16.27 -4.20
N LEU A 325 -1.31 -15.63 -3.06
CA LEU A 325 -1.86 -16.17 -1.82
C LEU A 325 -3.25 -15.57 -1.59
N LEU A 326 -4.26 -16.41 -1.54
CA LEU A 326 -5.65 -16.00 -1.40
C LEU A 326 -6.23 -16.56 -0.11
N SER A 327 -6.75 -15.66 0.75
CA SER A 327 -7.48 -16.03 1.96
C SER A 327 -8.48 -14.93 2.31
N GLY A 328 -9.67 -15.32 2.74
CA GLY A 328 -10.64 -14.39 3.34
C GLY A 328 -10.27 -13.98 4.77
N ASP A 329 -9.34 -14.72 5.40
CA ASP A 329 -8.82 -14.42 6.74
C ASP A 329 -7.38 -13.89 6.63
N GLY A 330 -7.19 -12.62 6.94
CA GLY A 330 -5.86 -12.00 6.94
C GLY A 330 -4.88 -12.66 7.91
N ALA A 331 -5.38 -13.26 9.02
CA ALA A 331 -4.55 -13.95 9.98
C ALA A 331 -3.92 -15.25 9.42
N ALA A 332 -4.49 -15.83 8.37
CA ALA A 332 -3.94 -17.00 7.70
C ALA A 332 -2.74 -16.66 6.80
N LEU A 333 -2.66 -15.42 6.32
CA LEU A 333 -1.60 -14.96 5.42
C LEU A 333 -0.30 -14.68 6.19
N PRO A 334 0.88 -14.81 5.54
CA PRO A 334 2.13 -14.36 6.14
C PRO A 334 2.07 -12.86 6.44
N PRO A 335 2.51 -12.41 7.65
CA PRO A 335 2.45 -11.02 8.02
C PRO A 335 3.44 -10.17 7.23
N THR A 336 3.01 -8.95 6.94
CA THR A 336 3.85 -7.98 6.24
C THR A 336 4.52 -7.01 7.20
N GLU A 337 5.60 -6.38 6.78
CA GLU A 337 6.10 -5.18 7.44
C GLU A 337 5.07 -4.04 7.31
N THR A 338 5.19 -3.02 8.15
CA THR A 338 4.23 -1.89 8.21
C THR A 338 4.02 -1.19 6.87
N THR A 339 5.02 -1.21 6.01
CA THR A 339 4.97 -0.61 4.66
C THR A 339 4.45 -1.57 3.57
N LYS A 340 4.08 -2.80 3.94
CA LYS A 340 3.56 -3.86 3.06
C LYS A 340 4.41 -4.10 1.79
N ASN A 341 5.74 -3.92 1.89
CA ASN A 341 6.68 -4.14 0.80
C ASN A 341 7.68 -5.28 1.08
N ALA A 342 7.52 -5.95 2.20
CA ALA A 342 8.27 -7.12 2.61
C ALA A 342 7.47 -7.94 3.62
N PHE A 343 7.87 -9.19 3.81
CA PHE A 343 7.34 -10.06 4.86
C PHE A 343 8.15 -9.94 6.14
N VAL A 344 7.51 -10.20 7.27
CA VAL A 344 8.21 -10.46 8.54
C VAL A 344 8.90 -11.81 8.40
N GLU A 345 10.18 -11.81 8.04
CA GLU A 345 10.92 -13.05 7.68
C GLU A 345 11.00 -14.07 8.81
N ALA A 346 11.02 -13.62 10.07
CA ALA A 346 11.09 -14.51 11.23
C ALA A 346 9.74 -15.19 11.55
N ASP A 347 8.63 -14.80 10.91
CA ASP A 347 7.32 -15.40 11.15
C ASP A 347 7.25 -16.82 10.59
N PRO A 348 6.74 -17.80 11.37
CA PRO A 348 6.62 -19.19 10.93
C PRO A 348 5.84 -19.38 9.64
N ARG A 349 4.81 -18.54 9.36
CA ARG A 349 4.00 -18.61 8.13
C ARG A 349 4.84 -18.22 6.91
N THR A 350 5.69 -17.19 7.03
CA THR A 350 6.64 -16.79 5.99
C THR A 350 7.64 -17.91 5.70
N GLN A 351 8.18 -18.53 6.75
CA GLN A 351 9.13 -19.64 6.59
C GLN A 351 8.48 -20.89 5.98
N ALA A 352 7.22 -21.18 6.35
CA ALA A 352 6.45 -22.27 5.77
C ALA A 352 6.18 -22.04 4.27
N LEU A 353 5.83 -20.80 3.88
CA LEU A 353 5.68 -20.41 2.48
C LEU A 353 6.98 -20.61 1.71
N TYR A 354 8.13 -20.12 2.22
CA TYR A 354 9.42 -20.28 1.56
C TYR A 354 9.82 -21.76 1.44
N ALA A 355 9.51 -22.57 2.44
CA ALA A 355 9.73 -24.02 2.38
C ALA A 355 8.90 -24.68 1.27
N PHE A 356 7.61 -24.33 1.16
CA PHE A 356 6.74 -24.79 0.09
C PHE A 356 7.27 -24.39 -1.29
N LEU A 357 7.66 -23.14 -1.48
CA LEU A 357 8.19 -22.64 -2.75
C LEU A 357 9.49 -23.35 -3.14
N ARG A 358 10.42 -23.59 -2.19
CA ARG A 358 11.65 -24.35 -2.43
C ARG A 358 11.39 -25.78 -2.89
N ALA A 359 10.33 -26.41 -2.37
CA ALA A 359 10.01 -27.79 -2.69
C ALA A 359 9.31 -27.97 -4.05
N ASN A 360 8.62 -26.93 -4.54
CA ASN A 360 7.73 -27.04 -5.69
C ASN A 360 8.15 -26.21 -6.92
N VAL A 361 8.99 -25.21 -6.74
CA VAL A 361 9.48 -24.36 -7.83
C VAL A 361 10.94 -24.71 -8.13
N GLU A 362 11.23 -25.08 -9.37
CA GLU A 362 12.61 -25.39 -9.75
C GLU A 362 13.43 -24.10 -9.91
N PRO A 363 14.61 -24.02 -9.27
CA PRO A 363 15.48 -22.86 -9.44
C PRO A 363 16.00 -22.79 -10.88
N PRO A 364 16.27 -21.57 -11.38
CA PRO A 364 16.91 -21.42 -12.67
C PRO A 364 18.29 -22.11 -12.67
N LYS A 365 18.61 -22.82 -13.76
CA LYS A 365 19.90 -23.52 -13.96
C LYS A 365 20.99 -22.54 -14.35
#